data_52ba402886f203be755196661a248a75
#
_entry.id   52ba402886f203be755196661a248a75
#
_cell.length_a   1.000
_cell.length_b   1.000
_cell.length_c   1.000
_cell.angle_alpha   90.00
_cell.angle_beta   90.00
_cell.angle_gamma   90.00
#
_symmetry.space_group_name_H-M   'P 1'
#
loop_
_entity.id
_entity.type
_entity.pdbx_description
1 polymer ?
#
loop_
_entity_poly.entity_id
_entity_poly.type
_entity_poly.pdbx_seq_one_letter_code
_entity_poly.pdbx_strand_id
1 'polypeptide(L)'
;MRINNSNDRRIFARIRKSLPIRILAAGQDEECNAKTVDISAHGIGIESKKRLSPQTRLEMWLELPENRGPFYTRGEVVWSRTLAGTNKQRAGIRLERAELIGLAPVLWR
;
A
#
# COMPACT_ATOMS: atom_id res chain seq x y z
N MET A 1 1.50 -24.53 -21.09
CA MET A 1 2.65 -24.60 -20.21
C MET A 1 2.27 -24.23 -18.80
N ARG A 2 2.88 -24.87 -17.87
CA ARG A 2 2.57 -24.61 -16.49
C ARG A 2 3.48 -23.54 -15.92
N ILE A 3 2.89 -22.54 -15.27
CA ILE A 3 3.65 -21.48 -14.61
C ILE A 3 4.29 -22.05 -13.33
N ASN A 4 5.51 -21.62 -13.07
CA ASN A 4 6.19 -22.00 -11.84
C ASN A 4 5.52 -21.31 -10.66
N ASN A 5 4.71 -22.03 -9.91
CA ASN A 5 3.93 -21.49 -8.80
C ASN A 5 4.81 -20.90 -7.71
N SER A 6 6.00 -21.44 -7.49
CA SER A 6 6.89 -20.89 -6.46
C SER A 6 7.36 -19.48 -6.80
N ASN A 7 7.70 -19.24 -8.06
CA ASN A 7 8.09 -17.89 -8.51
C ASN A 7 6.92 -16.94 -8.44
N ASP A 8 5.74 -17.40 -8.88
CA ASP A 8 4.54 -16.58 -8.83
C ASP A 8 4.20 -16.18 -7.39
N ARG A 9 4.32 -17.11 -6.46
CA ARG A 9 4.07 -16.82 -5.06
C ARG A 9 5.04 -15.80 -4.51
N ARG A 10 6.31 -15.86 -4.89
CA ARG A 10 7.30 -14.89 -4.42
C ARG A 10 7.01 -13.50 -4.94
N ILE A 11 6.59 -13.38 -6.21
CA ILE A 11 6.27 -12.11 -6.80
C ILE A 11 4.99 -11.52 -6.20
N PHE A 12 3.98 -12.36 -5.97
CA PHE A 12 2.68 -11.90 -5.49
C PHE A 12 2.52 -12.00 -3.98
N ALA A 13 3.45 -12.64 -3.31
CA ALA A 13 3.37 -12.77 -1.86
C ALA A 13 3.49 -11.40 -1.20
N ARG A 14 2.84 -11.25 -0.06
CA ARG A 14 2.93 -10.05 0.74
C ARG A 14 4.32 -9.98 1.37
N ILE A 15 5.01 -8.88 1.15
CA ILE A 15 6.34 -8.66 1.71
C ILE A 15 6.29 -7.49 2.66
N ARG A 16 7.15 -7.54 3.69
CA ARG A 16 7.34 -6.40 4.57
C ARG A 16 8.24 -5.41 3.89
N LYS A 17 7.74 -4.17 3.74
CA LYS A 17 8.51 -3.11 3.12
C LYS A 17 7.98 -1.78 3.60
N SER A 18 8.86 -0.97 4.17
CA SER A 18 8.50 0.34 4.68
C SER A 18 8.95 1.41 3.68
N LEU A 19 7.99 1.99 3.01
CA LEU A 19 8.24 3.07 2.05
C LEU A 19 7.34 4.25 2.42
N PRO A 20 7.81 5.48 2.24
CA PRO A 20 6.94 6.64 2.41
C PRO A 20 5.78 6.58 1.39
N ILE A 21 4.61 6.97 1.83
CA ILE A 21 3.44 7.03 0.96
C ILE A 21 2.60 8.22 1.39
N ARG A 22 2.10 8.97 0.41
CA ARG A 22 1.14 10.04 0.67
C ARG A 22 -0.23 9.51 0.28
N ILE A 23 -1.23 9.85 1.06
CA ILE A 23 -2.60 9.40 0.81
C ILE A 23 -3.55 10.59 0.81
N LEU A 24 -4.57 10.52 -0.02
CA LEU A 24 -5.63 11.50 -0.08
C LEU A 24 -6.95 10.74 -0.06
N ALA A 25 -7.71 10.91 1.02
CA ALA A 25 -8.99 10.25 1.15
C ALA A 25 -10.06 11.00 0.35
N ALA A 26 -11.00 10.26 -0.20
CA ALA A 26 -12.11 10.86 -0.95
C ALA A 26 -12.83 11.90 -0.10
N GLY A 27 -13.07 13.07 -0.68
CA GLY A 27 -13.75 14.16 0.00
C GLY A 27 -12.85 15.01 0.88
N GLN A 28 -11.55 14.72 0.95
CA GLN A 28 -10.58 15.51 1.69
C GLN A 28 -9.75 16.37 0.74
N ASP A 29 -9.25 17.50 1.26
CA ASP A 29 -8.45 18.43 0.48
C ASP A 29 -6.96 18.30 0.76
N GLU A 30 -6.59 17.65 1.85
CA GLU A 30 -5.20 17.56 2.26
C GLU A 30 -4.69 16.15 2.25
N GLU A 31 -3.49 15.98 1.69
CA GLU A 31 -2.78 14.72 1.73
C GLU A 31 -2.28 14.44 3.14
N CYS A 32 -2.15 13.18 3.45
CA CYS A 32 -1.60 12.72 4.73
C CYS A 32 -0.38 11.86 4.44
N ASN A 33 0.68 12.07 5.21
CA ASN A 33 1.87 11.24 5.12
C ASN A 33 1.65 9.95 5.91
N ALA A 34 2.09 8.86 5.33
CA ALA A 34 2.01 7.54 5.93
C ALA A 34 3.24 6.74 5.52
N LYS A 35 3.30 5.50 5.95
CA LYS A 35 4.32 4.59 5.46
C LYS A 35 3.68 3.23 5.23
N THR A 36 4.24 2.48 4.29
CA THR A 36 3.79 1.12 4.08
C THR A 36 4.34 0.21 5.18
N VAL A 37 3.60 -0.83 5.48
CA VAL A 37 4.04 -1.89 6.40
C VAL A 37 4.35 -3.14 5.60
N ASP A 38 3.48 -3.42 4.64
CA ASP A 38 3.66 -4.54 3.73
C ASP A 38 3.02 -4.21 2.39
N ILE A 39 3.43 -4.96 1.37
CA ILE A 39 3.00 -4.74 0.00
C ILE A 39 2.76 -6.09 -0.65
N SER A 40 1.68 -6.19 -1.41
CA SER A 40 1.40 -7.34 -2.27
C SER A 40 0.90 -6.83 -3.61
N ALA A 41 0.67 -7.74 -4.56
CA ALA A 41 0.20 -7.34 -5.88
C ALA A 41 -1.14 -6.59 -5.84
N HIS A 42 -2.01 -6.95 -4.90
CA HIS A 42 -3.37 -6.44 -4.85
C HIS A 42 -3.66 -5.56 -3.63
N GLY A 43 -2.68 -5.34 -2.77
CA GLY A 43 -2.95 -4.58 -1.58
C GLY A 43 -1.71 -4.04 -0.90
N ILE A 44 -1.94 -3.05 -0.05
CA ILE A 44 -0.90 -2.39 0.72
C ILE A 44 -1.40 -2.24 2.15
N GLY A 45 -0.57 -2.64 3.11
CA GLY A 45 -0.80 -2.28 4.50
C GLY A 45 -0.08 -0.98 4.79
N ILE A 46 -0.73 -0.05 5.45
CA ILE A 46 -0.14 1.25 5.79
C ILE A 46 -0.28 1.54 7.27
N GLU A 47 0.59 2.43 7.74
CA GLU A 47 0.53 2.97 9.08
C GLU A 47 0.53 4.49 8.98
N SER A 48 -0.40 5.15 9.67
CA SER A 48 -0.53 6.60 9.65
C SER A 48 -1.04 7.10 10.99
N LYS A 49 -1.00 8.40 11.18
CA LYS A 49 -1.63 9.03 12.35
C LYS A 49 -3.09 9.34 12.08
N LYS A 50 -3.48 9.37 10.84
CA LYS A 50 -4.85 9.69 10.46
C LYS A 50 -5.70 8.43 10.50
N ARG A 51 -6.88 8.55 11.08
CA ARG A 51 -7.84 7.46 11.11
C ARG A 51 -8.50 7.33 9.74
N LEU A 52 -8.52 6.12 9.21
CA LEU A 52 -9.14 5.81 7.94
C LEU A 52 -10.25 4.81 8.16
N SER A 53 -11.46 5.17 7.74
CA SER A 53 -12.61 4.28 7.90
C SER A 53 -12.63 3.24 6.78
N PRO A 54 -13.09 2.01 7.06
CA PRO A 54 -13.30 1.03 6.00
C PRO A 54 -14.22 1.59 4.92
N GLN A 55 -13.99 1.14 3.69
CA GLN A 55 -14.70 1.58 2.48
C GLN A 55 -14.34 2.98 2.01
N THR A 56 -13.42 3.67 2.68
CA THR A 56 -12.91 4.94 2.18
C THR A 56 -12.04 4.70 0.94
N ARG A 57 -12.29 5.46 -0.11
CA ARG A 57 -11.46 5.42 -1.31
C ARG A 57 -10.29 6.36 -1.14
N LEU A 58 -9.13 5.91 -1.60
CA LEU A 58 -7.87 6.64 -1.46
C LEU A 58 -7.19 6.79 -2.80
N GLU A 59 -6.61 7.99 -3.00
CA GLU A 59 -5.53 8.15 -3.97
C GLU A 59 -4.22 8.08 -3.19
N MET A 60 -3.22 7.47 -3.80
CA MET A 60 -1.95 7.21 -3.11
C MET A 60 -0.77 7.48 -4.03
N TRP A 61 0.30 7.99 -3.44
CA TRP A 61 1.57 8.24 -4.12
C TRP A 61 2.66 7.53 -3.33
N LEU A 62 3.08 6.39 -3.84
CA LEU A 62 4.07 5.53 -3.19
C LEU A 62 5.46 5.97 -3.64
N GLU A 63 6.32 6.33 -2.69
CA GLU A 63 7.70 6.68 -3.00
C GLU A 63 8.49 5.42 -3.27
N LEU A 64 8.91 5.26 -4.51
CA LEU A 64 9.67 4.08 -4.92
C LEU A 64 11.13 4.19 -4.47
N PRO A 65 11.78 3.05 -4.19
CA PRO A 65 13.19 3.04 -3.83
C PRO A 65 14.07 3.64 -4.94
N GLU A 66 15.28 4.06 -4.55
CA GLU A 66 16.30 4.52 -5.47
C GLU A 66 15.89 5.78 -6.26
N ASN A 67 15.11 6.64 -5.62
CA ASN A 67 14.68 7.93 -6.21
C ASN A 67 13.97 7.78 -7.55
N ARG A 68 13.20 6.70 -7.69
CA ARG A 68 12.45 6.48 -8.93
C ARG A 68 11.17 7.32 -9.00
N GLY A 69 10.95 8.17 -7.99
CA GLY A 69 9.80 9.05 -7.95
C GLY A 69 8.57 8.37 -7.38
N PRO A 70 7.48 9.13 -7.27
CA PRO A 70 6.24 8.58 -6.73
C PRO A 70 5.51 7.75 -7.78
N PHE A 71 4.90 6.68 -7.33
CA PHE A 71 4.01 5.85 -8.13
C PHE A 71 2.58 6.08 -7.66
N TYR A 72 1.75 6.58 -8.55
CA TYR A 72 0.36 6.87 -8.25
C TYR A 72 -0.50 5.62 -8.41
N THR A 73 -1.36 5.35 -7.44
CA THR A 73 -2.35 4.29 -7.54
C THR A 73 -3.56 4.65 -6.68
N ARG A 74 -4.62 3.87 -6.80
CA ARG A 74 -5.85 4.08 -6.06
C ARG A 74 -6.31 2.79 -5.41
N GLY A 75 -7.02 2.93 -4.31
CA GLY A 75 -7.53 1.78 -3.62
C GLY A 75 -8.63 2.14 -2.64
N GLU A 76 -9.03 1.15 -1.87
CA GLU A 76 -10.09 1.27 -0.90
C GLU A 76 -9.66 0.64 0.42
N VAL A 77 -9.94 1.33 1.52
CA VAL A 77 -9.66 0.80 2.85
C VAL A 77 -10.59 -0.38 3.11
N VAL A 78 -10.02 -1.54 3.40
CA VAL A 78 -10.83 -2.74 3.70
C VAL A 78 -10.89 -3.02 5.20
N TRP A 79 -9.89 -2.59 5.96
CA TRP A 79 -9.91 -2.65 7.42
C TRP A 79 -9.00 -1.56 7.98
N SER A 80 -9.27 -1.18 9.23
CA SER A 80 -8.39 -0.29 9.96
C SER A 80 -8.49 -0.57 11.45
N ARG A 81 -7.42 -0.23 12.18
CA ARG A 81 -7.40 -0.36 13.63
C ARG A 81 -6.36 0.57 14.24
N THR A 82 -6.59 0.95 15.48
CA THR A 82 -5.62 1.72 16.24
C THR A 82 -4.62 0.75 16.89
N LEU A 83 -3.35 1.09 16.82
CA LEU A 83 -2.32 0.32 17.51
C LEU A 83 -2.37 0.67 19.00
N ALA A 84 -2.46 -0.36 19.84
CA ALA A 84 -2.60 -0.19 21.28
C ALA A 84 -1.45 0.64 21.85
N GLY A 85 -1.79 1.59 22.73
CA GLY A 85 -0.80 2.42 23.40
C GLY A 85 -0.18 3.51 22.53
N THR A 86 -0.73 3.75 21.34
CA THR A 86 -0.20 4.77 20.42
C THR A 86 -1.34 5.56 19.80
N ASN A 87 -0.98 6.64 19.09
CA ASN A 87 -1.93 7.37 18.24
C ASN A 87 -1.85 6.93 16.78
N LYS A 88 -1.18 5.80 16.52
CA LYS A 88 -1.00 5.29 15.18
C LYS A 88 -2.13 4.38 14.77
N GLN A 89 -2.46 4.45 13.50
CA GLN A 89 -3.50 3.63 12.86
C GLN A 89 -2.86 2.72 11.85
N ARG A 90 -3.34 1.49 11.74
CA ARG A 90 -3.00 0.62 10.62
C ARG A 90 -4.23 0.37 9.78
N ALA A 91 -4.02 0.28 8.49
CA ALA A 91 -5.11 0.03 7.55
C ALA A 91 -4.63 -0.88 6.44
N GLY A 92 -5.52 -1.74 5.99
CA GLY A 92 -5.30 -2.55 4.80
C GLY A 92 -6.04 -1.92 3.64
N ILE A 93 -5.33 -1.74 2.53
CA ILE A 93 -5.86 -1.10 1.33
C ILE A 93 -5.89 -2.14 0.21
N ARG A 94 -7.06 -2.32 -0.39
CA ARG A 94 -7.20 -3.12 -1.60
C ARG A 94 -7.04 -2.19 -2.79
N LEU A 95 -6.09 -2.51 -3.69
CA LEU A 95 -5.86 -1.71 -4.87
C LEU A 95 -6.93 -1.95 -5.93
N GLU A 96 -7.29 -0.91 -6.66
CA GLU A 96 -8.25 -1.03 -7.77
C GLU A 96 -7.70 -1.92 -8.87
N ARG A 97 -6.40 -1.86 -9.09
CA ARG A 97 -5.70 -2.63 -10.12
C ARG A 97 -4.43 -3.21 -9.54
N ALA A 98 -4.01 -4.35 -10.07
CA ALA A 98 -2.78 -5.00 -9.64
C ALA A 98 -1.55 -4.35 -10.30
N GLU A 99 -1.47 -3.03 -10.22
CA GLU A 99 -0.42 -2.26 -10.90
C GLU A 99 0.96 -2.49 -10.32
N LEU A 100 1.03 -2.90 -9.05
CA LEU A 100 2.32 -3.14 -8.41
C LEU A 100 3.07 -4.33 -9.02
N ILE A 101 2.39 -5.20 -9.75
CA ILE A 101 3.05 -6.29 -10.45
C ILE A 101 4.10 -5.77 -11.42
N GLY A 102 3.81 -4.67 -12.10
CA GLY A 102 4.76 -4.05 -13.01
C GLY A 102 6.00 -3.49 -12.34
N LEU A 103 5.97 -3.33 -11.02
CA LEU A 103 7.08 -2.84 -10.24
C LEU A 103 7.81 -3.96 -9.49
N ALA A 104 7.50 -5.23 -9.81
CA ALA A 104 8.09 -6.36 -9.12
C ALA A 104 9.62 -6.32 -9.06
N PRO A 105 10.35 -5.98 -10.15
CA PRO A 105 11.80 -5.90 -10.06
C PRO A 105 12.33 -4.88 -9.04
N VAL A 106 11.54 -3.88 -8.71
CA VAL A 106 11.92 -2.85 -7.75
C VAL A 106 11.46 -3.22 -6.34
N LEU A 107 10.23 -3.71 -6.21
CA LEU A 107 9.61 -3.94 -4.90
C LEU A 107 9.94 -5.29 -4.29
N TRP A 108 10.13 -6.32 -5.11
CA TRP A 108 10.40 -7.68 -4.65
C TRP A 108 11.85 -8.07 -4.87
N ARG A 109 12.75 -7.24 -4.41
CA ARG A 109 14.18 -7.54 -4.45
C ARG A 109 14.63 -8.36 -3.25
#